data_3bf8c902091232f02a49699e2942f73a
#
_entry.id   3bf8c902091232f02a49699e2942f73a
#
_cell.length_a   1.000
_cell.length_b   1.000
_cell.length_c   1.000
_cell.angle_alpha   90.00
_cell.angle_beta   90.00
_cell.angle_gamma   90.00
#
_symmetry.space_group_name_H-M   'P 1'
#
loop_
_entity.id
_entity.type
_entity.pdbx_description
1 polymer ?
#
loop_
_entity_poly.entity_id
_entity_poly.type
_entity_poly.pdbx_seq_one_letter_code
_entity_poly.pdbx_strand_id
1 'polypeptide(L)'
;MAESHKKWEVFARDYRRYIRLEKHLSENTVDAYMRDLEEFAHYIMRWFDVPPERVEQPMIERYMAWLYDEGRSRASQARRLSGIKSFYNFLLLGDRIEQLPTEYIEAPKARRALPDVLTLDEIDALVRTFDITTAKGCRDSAIVEVLYSS
;
A
#
# COMPACT_ATOMS: atom_id res chain seq x y z
N MET A 1 -20.72 -11.38 16.16
CA MET A 1 -19.46 -12.08 15.73
C MET A 1 -19.62 -12.81 14.39
N ALA A 2 -20.41 -13.85 14.27
CA ALA A 2 -20.49 -14.60 12.99
C ALA A 2 -21.03 -13.80 11.80
N GLU A 3 -21.98 -12.90 12.00
CA GLU A 3 -22.57 -12.07 10.95
C GLU A 3 -21.60 -10.98 10.48
N SER A 4 -20.92 -10.31 11.39
CA SER A 4 -19.92 -9.29 11.05
C SER A 4 -18.77 -9.90 10.26
N HIS A 5 -18.27 -11.07 10.66
CA HIS A 5 -17.21 -11.80 9.96
C HIS A 5 -17.63 -12.16 8.52
N LYS A 6 -18.82 -12.71 8.35
CA LYS A 6 -19.36 -13.07 7.03
C LYS A 6 -19.45 -11.85 6.09
N LYS A 7 -19.83 -10.69 6.62
CA LYS A 7 -19.90 -9.45 5.84
C LYS A 7 -18.50 -8.98 5.41
N TRP A 8 -17.49 -9.04 6.29
CA TRP A 8 -16.11 -8.75 5.93
C TRP A 8 -15.61 -9.65 4.80
N GLU A 9 -15.88 -10.95 4.84
CA GLU A 9 -15.49 -11.88 3.78
C GLU A 9 -16.15 -11.55 2.43
N VAL A 10 -17.46 -11.25 2.44
CA VAL A 10 -18.20 -10.92 1.22
C VAL A 10 -17.66 -9.64 0.60
N PHE A 11 -17.51 -8.57 1.39
CA PHE A 11 -17.01 -7.30 0.86
C PHE A 11 -15.54 -7.35 0.43
N ALA A 12 -14.70 -8.09 1.14
CA ALA A 12 -13.31 -8.29 0.73
C ALA A 12 -13.21 -9.01 -0.62
N ARG A 13 -14.02 -10.05 -0.84
CA ARG A 13 -14.09 -10.77 -2.12
C ARG A 13 -14.57 -9.86 -3.26
N ASP A 14 -15.61 -9.06 -3.03
CA ASP A 14 -16.17 -8.17 -4.04
C ASP A 14 -15.18 -7.02 -4.35
N TYR A 15 -14.49 -6.50 -3.33
CA TYR A 15 -13.43 -5.51 -3.48
C TYR A 15 -12.23 -6.07 -4.28
N ARG A 16 -11.78 -7.31 -4.01
CA ARG A 16 -10.72 -7.95 -4.79
C ARG A 16 -11.06 -7.99 -6.28
N ARG A 17 -12.32 -8.35 -6.60
CA ARG A 17 -12.82 -8.36 -7.99
C ARG A 17 -12.75 -6.96 -8.60
N TYR A 18 -13.22 -5.94 -7.87
CA TYR A 18 -13.22 -4.55 -8.31
C TYR A 18 -11.82 -4.03 -8.64
N ILE A 19 -10.85 -4.17 -7.72
CA ILE A 19 -9.50 -3.66 -7.93
C ILE A 19 -8.74 -4.41 -9.04
N ARG A 20 -9.06 -5.67 -9.25
CA ARG A 20 -8.48 -6.49 -10.32
C ARG A 20 -9.06 -6.16 -11.69
N LEU A 21 -10.38 -6.10 -11.82
CA LEU A 21 -11.08 -6.01 -13.10
C LEU A 21 -11.35 -4.57 -13.53
N GLU A 22 -11.70 -3.68 -12.62
CA GLU A 22 -12.06 -2.30 -12.95
C GLU A 22 -10.89 -1.34 -12.80
N LYS A 23 -10.04 -1.53 -11.78
CA LYS A 23 -8.84 -0.71 -11.58
C LYS A 23 -7.60 -1.23 -12.31
N HIS A 24 -7.66 -2.44 -12.88
CA HIS A 24 -6.55 -3.06 -13.61
C HIS A 24 -5.22 -3.05 -12.84
N LEU A 25 -5.25 -3.19 -11.51
CA LEU A 25 -4.06 -3.23 -10.69
C LEU A 25 -3.28 -4.53 -10.92
N SER A 26 -1.95 -4.46 -10.80
CA SER A 26 -1.11 -5.65 -10.87
C SER A 26 -1.46 -6.65 -9.75
N GLU A 27 -1.27 -7.95 -9.99
CA GLU A 27 -1.53 -9.00 -8.98
C GLU A 27 -0.79 -8.73 -7.67
N ASN A 28 0.47 -8.26 -7.74
CA ASN A 28 1.24 -7.91 -6.54
C ASN A 28 0.59 -6.77 -5.73
N THR A 29 -0.01 -5.78 -6.41
CA THR A 29 -0.72 -4.68 -5.76
C THR A 29 -2.03 -5.16 -5.16
N VAL A 30 -2.78 -5.99 -5.89
CA VAL A 30 -4.01 -6.62 -5.40
C VAL A 30 -3.74 -7.41 -4.13
N ASP A 31 -2.73 -8.28 -4.14
CA ASP A 31 -2.38 -9.12 -2.98
C ASP A 31 -1.89 -8.28 -1.79
N ALA A 32 -1.18 -7.17 -2.04
CA ALA A 32 -0.78 -6.24 -0.98
C ALA A 32 -1.99 -5.57 -0.32
N TYR A 33 -2.93 -5.07 -1.12
CA TYR A 33 -4.15 -4.43 -0.62
C TYR A 33 -5.05 -5.41 0.13
N MET A 34 -5.16 -6.64 -0.35
CA MET A 34 -5.94 -7.67 0.33
C MET A 34 -5.36 -8.05 1.69
N ARG A 35 -4.03 -8.23 1.78
CA ARG A 35 -3.36 -8.48 3.07
C ARG A 35 -3.54 -7.34 4.06
N ASP A 36 -3.46 -6.09 3.59
CA ASP A 36 -3.68 -4.91 4.43
C ASP A 36 -5.13 -4.83 4.93
N LEU A 37 -6.09 -5.15 4.05
CA LEU A 37 -7.51 -5.19 4.40
C LEU A 37 -7.81 -6.31 5.41
N GLU A 38 -7.22 -7.49 5.25
CA GLU A 38 -7.37 -8.62 6.18
C GLU A 38 -6.84 -8.26 7.58
N GLU A 39 -5.63 -7.66 7.66
CA GLU A 39 -5.06 -7.20 8.94
C GLU A 39 -5.97 -6.17 9.62
N PHE A 40 -6.50 -5.22 8.85
CA PHE A 40 -7.45 -4.22 9.33
C PHE A 40 -8.77 -4.86 9.80
N ALA A 41 -9.35 -5.75 9.01
CA ALA A 41 -10.58 -6.44 9.35
C ALA A 41 -10.44 -7.26 10.65
N HIS A 42 -9.32 -7.98 10.81
CA HIS A 42 -9.01 -8.70 12.04
C HIS A 42 -8.91 -7.78 13.25
N TYR A 43 -8.28 -6.61 13.10
CA TYR A 43 -8.19 -5.61 14.16
C TYR A 43 -9.59 -5.10 14.55
N ILE A 44 -10.41 -4.69 13.58
CA ILE A 44 -11.76 -4.18 13.82
C ILE A 44 -12.65 -5.26 14.47
N MET A 45 -12.60 -6.47 13.97
CA MET A 45 -13.37 -7.60 14.53
C MET A 45 -12.96 -7.92 15.98
N ARG A 46 -11.67 -7.89 16.27
CA ARG A 46 -11.15 -8.19 17.61
C ARG A 46 -11.55 -7.16 18.66
N TRP A 47 -11.54 -5.88 18.30
CA TRP A 47 -11.67 -4.78 19.27
C TRP A 47 -13.03 -4.11 19.28
N PHE A 48 -13.80 -4.20 18.18
CA PHE A 48 -15.09 -3.53 18.05
C PHE A 48 -16.23 -4.46 17.63
N ASP A 49 -15.94 -5.59 17.00
CA ASP A 49 -16.92 -6.57 16.50
C ASP A 49 -18.01 -5.95 15.62
N VAL A 50 -17.64 -5.05 14.74
CA VAL A 50 -18.57 -4.39 13.82
C VAL A 50 -18.32 -4.81 12.37
N PRO A 51 -19.38 -4.83 11.53
CA PRO A 51 -19.23 -5.07 10.10
C PRO A 51 -18.62 -3.84 9.39
N PRO A 52 -18.12 -4.00 8.15
CA PRO A 52 -17.46 -2.90 7.41
C PRO A 52 -18.25 -1.61 7.33
N GLU A 53 -19.57 -1.68 7.16
CA GLU A 53 -20.46 -0.52 7.02
C GLU A 53 -20.63 0.30 8.29
N ARG A 54 -20.27 -0.27 9.45
CA ARG A 54 -20.39 0.38 10.75
C ARG A 54 -19.06 0.82 11.34
N VAL A 55 -18.01 0.74 10.55
CA VAL A 55 -16.71 1.26 10.98
C VAL A 55 -16.73 2.79 10.91
N GLU A 56 -16.35 3.42 12.01
CA GLU A 56 -16.29 4.86 12.17
C GLU A 56 -14.85 5.35 12.19
N GLN A 57 -14.65 6.64 11.88
CA GLN A 57 -13.33 7.28 11.87
C GLN A 57 -12.49 6.99 13.12
N PRO A 58 -13.01 7.11 14.38
CA PRO A 58 -12.20 6.84 15.57
C PRO A 58 -11.62 5.41 15.64
N MET A 59 -12.32 4.43 15.05
CA MET A 59 -11.85 3.05 15.01
C MET A 59 -10.63 2.90 14.08
N ILE A 60 -10.63 3.62 12.96
CA ILE A 60 -9.51 3.65 12.01
C ILE A 60 -8.32 4.40 12.63
N GLU A 61 -8.56 5.51 13.32
CA GLU A 61 -7.51 6.25 14.04
C GLU A 61 -6.83 5.38 15.10
N ARG A 62 -7.61 4.59 15.86
CA ARG A 62 -7.04 3.62 16.82
C ARG A 62 -6.24 2.52 16.14
N TYR A 63 -6.66 2.04 14.97
CA TYR A 63 -5.87 1.11 14.18
C TYR A 63 -4.54 1.72 13.73
N MET A 64 -4.56 2.98 13.28
CA MET A 64 -3.33 3.69 12.89
C MET A 64 -2.38 3.91 14.07
N ALA A 65 -2.91 4.24 15.25
CA ALA A 65 -2.13 4.33 16.49
C ALA A 65 -1.52 2.98 16.87
N TRP A 66 -2.29 1.90 16.78
CA TRP A 66 -1.81 0.55 17.02
C TRP A 66 -0.66 0.16 16.07
N LEU A 67 -0.76 0.48 14.78
CA LEU A 67 0.33 0.24 13.82
C LEU A 67 1.62 1.00 14.19
N TYR A 68 1.48 2.20 14.73
CA TYR A 68 2.61 2.99 15.24
C TYR A 68 3.26 2.31 16.47
N ASP A 69 2.46 1.87 17.42
CA ASP A 69 2.93 1.18 18.65
C ASP A 69 3.61 -0.16 18.32
N GLU A 70 3.13 -0.87 17.28
CA GLU A 70 3.78 -2.08 16.73
C GLU A 70 5.09 -1.78 15.98
N GLY A 71 5.53 -0.53 15.92
CA GLY A 71 6.79 -0.16 15.28
C GLY A 71 6.76 -0.19 13.73
N ARG A 72 5.58 -0.19 13.12
CA ARG A 72 5.47 -0.15 11.66
C ARG A 72 5.99 1.16 11.09
N SER A 73 6.80 1.10 10.03
CA SER A 73 7.34 2.31 9.39
C SER A 73 6.23 3.24 8.88
N ARG A 74 6.51 4.54 8.82
CA ARG A 74 5.57 5.54 8.29
C ARG A 74 5.12 5.24 6.86
N ALA A 75 6.01 4.75 6.01
CA ALA A 75 5.69 4.33 4.66
C ALA A 75 4.71 3.14 4.65
N SER A 76 4.91 2.16 5.53
CA SER A 76 4.02 1.01 5.70
C SER A 76 2.64 1.43 6.20
N GLN A 77 2.58 2.36 7.18
CA GLN A 77 1.32 2.92 7.68
C GLN A 77 0.57 3.69 6.59
N ALA A 78 1.26 4.53 5.82
CA ALA A 78 0.66 5.29 4.72
C ALA A 78 0.10 4.38 3.62
N ARG A 79 0.82 3.29 3.27
CA ARG A 79 0.34 2.32 2.30
C ARG A 79 -0.93 1.61 2.79
N ARG A 80 -0.95 1.15 4.05
CA ARG A 80 -2.14 0.51 4.65
C ARG A 80 -3.34 1.44 4.67
N LEU A 81 -3.14 2.70 5.07
CA LEU A 81 -4.21 3.69 5.04
C LEU A 81 -4.73 3.91 3.60
N SER A 82 -3.85 3.92 2.60
CA SER A 82 -4.26 4.03 1.19
C SER A 82 -5.12 2.83 0.75
N GLY A 83 -4.78 1.62 1.19
CA GLY A 83 -5.58 0.42 0.95
C GLY A 83 -6.97 0.52 1.60
N ILE A 84 -7.03 0.96 2.87
CA ILE A 84 -8.28 1.17 3.60
C ILE A 84 -9.14 2.25 2.90
N LYS A 85 -8.56 3.38 2.51
CA LYS A 85 -9.26 4.44 1.75
C LYS A 85 -9.82 3.91 0.44
N SER A 86 -9.06 3.11 -0.29
CA SER A 86 -9.50 2.48 -1.52
C SER A 86 -10.69 1.55 -1.30
N PHE A 87 -10.68 0.76 -0.23
CA PHE A 87 -11.79 -0.12 0.14
C PHE A 87 -13.05 0.65 0.50
N TYR A 88 -12.95 1.71 1.32
CA TYR A 88 -14.12 2.52 1.68
C TYR A 88 -14.67 3.32 0.50
N ASN A 89 -13.82 3.79 -0.42
CA ASN A 89 -14.27 4.38 -1.68
C ASN A 89 -15.06 3.37 -2.54
N PHE A 90 -14.63 2.10 -2.58
CA PHE A 90 -15.39 1.04 -3.23
C PHE A 90 -16.77 0.83 -2.58
N LEU A 91 -16.85 0.83 -1.24
CA LEU A 91 -18.13 0.71 -0.54
C LEU A 91 -19.06 1.90 -0.81
N LEU A 92 -18.54 3.12 -0.87
CA LEU A 92 -19.29 4.32 -1.21
C LEU A 92 -19.82 4.27 -2.63
N LEU A 93 -19.00 3.87 -3.62
CA LEU A 93 -19.40 3.71 -5.01
C LEU A 93 -20.51 2.65 -5.20
N GLY A 94 -20.56 1.66 -4.32
CA GLY A 94 -21.58 0.61 -4.32
C GLY A 94 -22.80 0.93 -3.45
N ASP A 95 -22.98 2.18 -3.00
CA ASP A 95 -24.07 2.63 -2.11
C ASP A 95 -24.20 1.78 -0.82
N ARG A 96 -23.06 1.21 -0.35
CA ARG A 96 -23.02 0.41 0.89
C ARG A 96 -22.85 1.25 2.15
N ILE A 97 -22.31 2.45 1.98
CA ILE A 97 -22.16 3.47 3.01
C ILE A 97 -22.53 4.84 2.44
N GLU A 98 -22.98 5.74 3.30
CA GLU A 98 -23.36 7.10 2.91
C GLU A 98 -22.22 8.11 3.05
N GLN A 99 -21.26 7.83 3.94
CA GLN A 99 -20.13 8.72 4.25
C GLN A 99 -18.84 7.92 4.38
N LEU A 100 -17.72 8.55 4.03
CA LEU A 100 -16.39 7.95 4.13
C LEU A 100 -15.85 8.06 5.57
N PRO A 101 -15.64 6.96 6.29
CA PRO A 101 -15.01 7.02 7.60
C PRO A 101 -13.52 7.40 7.54
N THR A 102 -12.97 7.50 6.33
CA THR A 102 -11.56 7.83 6.08
C THR A 102 -11.34 9.27 5.59
N GLU A 103 -12.40 10.08 5.49
CA GLU A 103 -12.37 11.40 4.84
C GLU A 103 -11.32 12.33 5.46
N TYR A 104 -11.30 12.43 6.78
CA TYR A 104 -10.42 13.36 7.52
C TYR A 104 -9.15 12.71 8.07
N ILE A 105 -8.87 11.46 7.71
CA ILE A 105 -7.67 10.78 8.18
C ILE A 105 -6.51 11.09 7.26
N GLU A 106 -5.49 11.75 7.78
CA GLU A 106 -4.27 12.06 7.06
C GLU A 106 -3.25 10.91 7.17
N ALA A 107 -2.57 10.63 6.06
CA ALA A 107 -1.47 9.68 6.07
C ALA A 107 -0.26 10.28 6.82
N PRO A 108 0.46 9.47 7.62
CA PRO A 108 1.69 9.92 8.24
C PRO A 108 2.68 10.34 7.15
N LYS A 109 3.17 11.59 7.23
CA LYS A 109 4.16 12.10 6.28
C LYS A 109 5.44 11.28 6.40
N ALA A 110 5.69 10.42 5.42
CA ALA A 110 6.97 9.76 5.28
C ALA A 110 8.02 10.85 4.98
N ARG A 111 9.03 10.99 5.84
CA ARG A 111 10.21 11.75 5.47
C ARG A 111 10.89 10.97 4.35
N ARG A 112 10.80 11.44 3.12
CA ARG A 112 11.70 10.99 2.08
C ARG A 112 13.11 11.39 2.53
N ALA A 113 13.95 10.41 2.84
CA ALA A 113 15.37 10.66 2.87
C ALA A 113 15.76 11.26 1.50
N LEU A 114 16.56 12.33 1.52
CA LEU A 114 17.14 12.84 0.27
C LEU A 114 17.86 11.64 -0.36
N PRO A 115 17.67 11.39 -1.67
CA PRO A 115 18.41 10.34 -2.35
C PRO A 115 19.91 10.59 -2.15
N ASP A 116 20.65 9.56 -1.78
CA ASP A 116 22.10 9.61 -1.84
C ASP A 116 22.48 9.77 -3.30
N VAL A 117 23.10 10.90 -3.62
CA VAL A 117 23.52 11.21 -4.98
C VAL A 117 24.92 10.62 -5.17
N LEU A 118 25.07 9.73 -6.13
CA LEU A 118 26.37 9.22 -6.53
C LEU A 118 27.19 10.34 -7.15
N THR A 119 28.46 10.43 -6.74
CA THR A 119 29.43 11.32 -7.38
C THR A 119 29.85 10.79 -8.74
N LEU A 120 30.41 11.66 -9.58
CA LEU A 120 30.97 11.29 -10.89
C LEU A 120 31.96 10.13 -10.79
N ASP A 121 32.87 10.20 -9.81
CA ASP A 121 33.89 9.17 -9.58
C ASP A 121 33.29 7.83 -9.20
N GLU A 122 32.18 7.84 -8.43
CA GLU A 122 31.45 6.61 -8.04
C GLU A 122 30.72 6.01 -9.24
N ILE A 123 30.15 6.83 -10.12
CA ILE A 123 29.51 6.35 -11.35
C ILE A 123 30.55 5.76 -12.29
N ASP A 124 31.67 6.40 -12.49
CA ASP A 124 32.78 5.90 -13.30
C ASP A 124 33.33 4.60 -12.74
N ALA A 125 33.48 4.50 -11.41
CA ALA A 125 33.91 3.28 -10.74
C ALA A 125 32.86 2.15 -10.95
N LEU A 126 31.58 2.44 -10.88
CA LEU A 126 30.50 1.49 -11.13
C LEU A 126 30.53 0.96 -12.56
N VAL A 127 30.63 1.87 -13.55
CA VAL A 127 30.68 1.49 -14.99
C VAL A 127 31.88 0.55 -15.28
N ARG A 128 33.02 0.80 -14.66
CA ARG A 128 34.23 -0.05 -14.81
C ARG A 128 34.06 -1.46 -14.21
N THR A 129 33.08 -1.69 -13.34
CA THR A 129 32.83 -3.03 -12.77
C THR A 129 32.09 -3.96 -13.73
N PHE A 130 31.44 -3.42 -14.77
CA PHE A 130 30.70 -4.23 -15.72
C PHE A 130 31.63 -4.96 -16.70
N ASP A 131 31.43 -6.25 -16.85
CA ASP A 131 32.12 -7.04 -17.87
C ASP A 131 31.43 -6.85 -19.22
N ILE A 132 31.93 -5.86 -19.99
CA ILE A 132 31.40 -5.52 -21.32
C ILE A 132 31.62 -6.62 -22.38
N THR A 133 32.32 -7.69 -22.06
CA THR A 133 32.43 -8.86 -22.97
C THR A 133 31.19 -9.73 -22.93
N THR A 134 30.35 -9.57 -21.92
CA THR A 134 29.07 -10.28 -21.78
C THR A 134 27.91 -9.39 -22.24
N ALA A 135 26.89 -10.02 -22.83
CA ALA A 135 25.67 -9.30 -23.23
C ALA A 135 24.98 -8.59 -22.06
N LYS A 136 25.02 -9.20 -20.86
CA LYS A 136 24.49 -8.60 -19.63
C LYS A 136 25.27 -7.37 -19.21
N GLY A 137 26.60 -7.47 -19.12
CA GLY A 137 27.46 -6.37 -18.70
C GLY A 137 27.42 -5.19 -19.68
N CYS A 138 27.36 -5.45 -20.98
CA CYS A 138 27.18 -4.43 -22.00
C CYS A 138 25.84 -3.68 -21.83
N ARG A 139 24.75 -4.40 -21.62
CA ARG A 139 23.42 -3.82 -21.36
C ARG A 139 23.41 -2.99 -20.08
N ASP A 140 23.95 -3.52 -18.99
CA ASP A 140 23.92 -2.88 -17.67
C ASP A 140 24.78 -1.60 -17.68
N SER A 141 25.93 -1.60 -18.35
CA SER A 141 26.76 -0.40 -18.58
C SER A 141 26.00 0.66 -19.38
N ALA A 142 25.37 0.26 -20.49
CA ALA A 142 24.60 1.18 -21.34
C ALA A 142 23.42 1.83 -20.58
N ILE A 143 22.74 1.06 -19.71
CA ILE A 143 21.66 1.59 -18.87
C ILE A 143 22.18 2.71 -17.94
N VAL A 144 23.29 2.47 -17.25
CA VAL A 144 23.88 3.46 -16.33
C VAL A 144 24.33 4.71 -17.08
N GLU A 145 24.99 4.55 -18.25
CA GLU A 145 25.42 5.69 -19.08
C GLU A 145 24.25 6.53 -19.58
N VAL A 146 23.16 5.91 -20.05
CA VAL A 146 21.96 6.62 -20.51
C VAL A 146 21.29 7.37 -19.35
N LEU A 147 21.14 6.75 -18.19
CA LEU A 147 20.55 7.38 -17.00
C LEU A 147 21.37 8.58 -16.52
N TYR A 148 22.69 8.48 -16.64
CA TYR A 148 23.60 9.55 -16.23
C TYR A 148 23.66 10.70 -17.23
N SER A 149 23.53 10.44 -18.53
CA SER A 149 23.57 11.45 -19.60
C SER A 149 22.25 12.18 -19.82
N SER A 150 21.18 11.72 -19.15
CA SER A 150 19.83 12.33 -19.23
C SER A 150 19.64 13.42 -18.19
#